data_492bb5f619164ef742405fe2cb93634f
#
_entry.id   492bb5f619164ef742405fe2cb93634f
#
_cell.length_a   1.000
_cell.length_b   1.000
_cell.length_c   1.000
_cell.angle_alpha   90.00
_cell.angle_beta   90.00
_cell.angle_gamma   90.00
#
_symmetry.space_group_name_H-M   'P 1'
#
loop_
_entity.id
_entity.type
_entity.pdbx_description
1 polymer ?
#
loop_
_entity_poly.entity_id
_entity_poly.type
_entity_poly.pdbx_seq_one_letter_code
_entity_poly.pdbx_strand_id
1 'polypeptide(L)'
;QTNVSLKSLINDQFSIDDLQITTKEIKLNDIIALVGIFQNSPQLFILDTFVRDGFVTANINLNFDEKGNIKENYKIEGAVKKAKLNILNQFKLQNLNFNFNINKSSHSLKRLDMMLNNIKITSPSIEIEKNKNSFFVNGQFLQGKKNFNIEELKLIFDNLFNNIDIQKIEFSSKNNFSFNVNKKFKFDN
;
A
#
# COMPACT_ATOMS: atom_id res chain seq x y z
N GLN A 1 18.34 -8.36 -11.32
CA GLN A 1 19.19 -7.25 -11.81
C GLN A 1 18.43 -5.94 -11.57
N THR A 2 19.02 -5.05 -10.80
CA THR A 2 18.53 -3.68 -10.59
C THR A 2 19.34 -2.80 -11.55
N ASN A 3 18.68 -1.99 -12.36
CA ASN A 3 19.35 -1.00 -13.21
C ASN A 3 19.40 0.31 -12.44
N VAL A 4 20.60 0.86 -12.33
CA VAL A 4 20.84 2.17 -11.71
C VAL A 4 21.45 3.05 -12.78
N SER A 5 20.86 4.20 -13.06
CA SER A 5 21.46 5.24 -13.87
C SER A 5 21.70 6.49 -13.01
N LEU A 6 22.85 7.09 -13.17
CA LEU A 6 23.32 8.22 -12.39
C LEU A 6 23.78 9.31 -13.34
N LYS A 7 23.17 10.50 -13.24
CA LYS A 7 23.68 11.70 -13.89
C LYS A 7 24.44 12.54 -12.87
N SER A 8 25.71 12.79 -13.14
CA SER A 8 26.53 13.67 -12.33
C SER A 8 26.92 14.90 -13.13
N LEU A 9 26.87 16.07 -12.52
CA LEU A 9 27.54 17.27 -13.03
C LEU A 9 28.94 17.27 -12.44
N ILE A 10 29.95 17.27 -13.32
CA ILE A 10 31.35 17.42 -12.93
C ILE A 10 31.70 18.92 -13.06
N ASN A 11 31.42 19.64 -11.99
CA ASN A 11 32.10 20.91 -11.71
C ASN A 11 33.20 20.61 -10.67
N ASP A 12 33.97 21.59 -10.21
CA ASP A 12 35.08 21.42 -9.25
C ASP A 12 34.75 20.59 -7.99
N GLN A 13 33.48 20.25 -7.80
CA GLN A 13 32.98 19.29 -6.81
C GLN A 13 32.02 18.28 -7.47
N PHE A 14 32.23 16.99 -7.18
CA PHE A 14 31.34 15.92 -7.63
C PHE A 14 29.97 16.09 -6.95
N SER A 15 28.91 16.33 -7.74
CA SER A 15 27.54 16.36 -7.27
C SER A 15 26.68 15.37 -8.06
N ILE A 16 25.78 14.70 -7.38
CA ILE A 16 24.74 13.86 -8.00
C ILE A 16 23.52 14.77 -8.24
N ASP A 17 23.08 14.90 -9.49
CA ASP A 17 21.92 15.70 -9.85
C ASP A 17 20.64 14.85 -9.98
N ASP A 18 20.77 13.67 -10.55
CA ASP A 18 19.66 12.75 -10.82
C ASP A 18 20.08 11.31 -10.54
N LEU A 19 19.23 10.55 -9.86
CA LEU A 19 19.39 9.12 -9.62
C LEU A 19 18.11 8.40 -10.04
N GLN A 20 18.24 7.53 -11.03
CA GLN A 20 17.16 6.66 -11.47
C GLN A 20 17.48 5.21 -11.12
N ILE A 21 16.54 4.55 -10.42
CA ILE A 21 16.66 3.15 -10.06
C ILE A 21 15.43 2.42 -10.58
N THR A 22 15.68 1.42 -11.43
CA THR A 22 14.63 0.48 -11.87
C THR A 22 14.91 -0.89 -11.30
N THR A 23 13.97 -1.43 -10.54
CA THR A 23 14.10 -2.76 -9.95
C THR A 23 13.40 -3.81 -10.81
N LYS A 24 13.93 -5.02 -10.85
CA LYS A 24 13.16 -6.24 -11.18
C LYS A 24 12.31 -6.63 -9.97
N GLU A 25 11.59 -7.74 -10.07
CA GLU A 25 10.84 -8.26 -8.92
C GLU A 25 11.77 -8.56 -7.74
N ILE A 26 11.51 -7.92 -6.62
CA ILE A 26 12.21 -8.11 -5.34
C ILE A 26 11.18 -8.56 -4.32
N LYS A 27 11.54 -9.44 -3.40
CA LYS A 27 10.64 -9.83 -2.30
C LYS A 27 10.36 -8.63 -1.39
N LEU A 28 9.12 -8.46 -1.00
CA LEU A 28 8.72 -7.38 -0.09
C LEU A 28 9.49 -7.42 1.24
N ASN A 29 9.69 -8.61 1.80
CA ASN A 29 10.43 -8.79 3.04
C ASN A 29 11.89 -8.33 2.91
N ASP A 30 12.55 -8.56 1.76
CA ASP A 30 13.92 -8.11 1.54
C ASP A 30 14.00 -6.57 1.48
N ILE A 31 13.01 -5.92 0.87
CA ILE A 31 12.93 -4.45 0.85
C ILE A 31 12.67 -3.89 2.25
N ILE A 32 11.73 -4.47 3.00
CA ILE A 32 11.43 -4.05 4.37
C ILE A 32 12.68 -4.18 5.25
N ALA A 33 13.38 -5.30 5.16
CA ALA A 33 14.63 -5.52 5.90
C ALA A 33 15.72 -4.52 5.51
N LEU A 34 15.90 -4.27 4.20
CA LEU A 34 16.89 -3.31 3.71
C LEU A 34 16.59 -1.89 4.22
N VAL A 35 15.34 -1.43 4.11
CA VAL A 35 14.97 -0.09 4.59
C VAL A 35 15.12 0.00 6.10
N GLY A 36 14.85 -1.08 6.84
CA GLY A 36 15.05 -1.19 8.29
C GLY A 36 16.48 -0.96 8.75
N ILE A 37 17.49 -1.22 7.91
CA ILE A 37 18.90 -0.92 8.19
C ILE A 37 19.14 0.59 8.27
N PHE A 38 18.48 1.36 7.40
CA PHE A 38 18.71 2.80 7.27
C PHE A 38 17.74 3.65 8.07
N GLN A 39 16.54 3.12 8.32
CA GLN A 39 15.48 3.87 8.98
C GLN A 39 14.67 2.98 9.93
N ASN A 40 14.77 3.26 11.21
CA ASN A 40 13.94 2.59 12.21
C ASN A 40 12.68 3.43 12.44
N SER A 41 11.54 3.04 11.85
CA SER A 41 10.28 3.77 11.99
C SER A 41 9.13 2.84 12.41
N PRO A 42 8.14 3.34 13.17
CA PRO A 42 6.96 2.54 13.54
C PRO A 42 6.23 1.95 12.34
N GLN A 43 6.26 2.64 11.20
CA GLN A 43 5.64 2.20 9.94
C GLN A 43 6.30 0.94 9.39
N LEU A 44 7.63 0.90 9.41
CA LEU A 44 8.38 -0.28 8.97
C LEU A 44 8.14 -1.47 9.88
N PHE A 45 8.11 -1.25 11.19
CA PHE A 45 7.77 -2.30 12.16
C PHE A 45 6.38 -2.91 11.90
N ILE A 46 5.38 -2.06 11.60
CA ILE A 46 4.03 -2.51 11.24
C ILE A 46 4.06 -3.34 9.95
N LEU A 47 4.76 -2.87 8.92
CA LEU A 47 4.89 -3.59 7.65
C LEU A 47 5.58 -4.94 7.85
N ASP A 48 6.68 -4.99 8.58
CA ASP A 48 7.42 -6.23 8.89
C ASP A 48 6.55 -7.23 9.67
N THR A 49 5.73 -6.71 10.60
CA THR A 49 4.82 -7.53 11.39
C THR A 49 3.68 -8.12 10.54
N PHE A 50 3.17 -7.39 9.55
CA PHE A 50 1.99 -7.82 8.80
C PHE A 50 2.31 -8.52 7.49
N VAL A 51 3.37 -8.13 6.79
CA VAL A 51 3.76 -8.73 5.51
C VAL A 51 4.31 -10.14 5.71
N ARG A 52 3.77 -11.10 4.97
CA ARG A 52 4.21 -12.49 5.02
C ARG A 52 4.89 -12.94 3.75
N ASP A 53 4.51 -12.35 2.62
CA ASP A 53 5.03 -12.73 1.30
C ASP A 53 4.67 -11.64 0.28
N GLY A 54 5.24 -11.70 -0.90
CA GLY A 54 4.92 -10.84 -2.02
C GLY A 54 6.14 -10.29 -2.72
N PHE A 55 5.89 -9.66 -3.86
CA PHE A 55 6.92 -9.07 -4.71
C PHE A 55 6.61 -7.62 -5.01
N VAL A 56 7.65 -6.85 -5.22
CA VAL A 56 7.55 -5.45 -5.65
C VAL A 56 8.49 -5.18 -6.83
N THR A 57 8.01 -4.37 -7.76
CA THR A 57 8.81 -3.70 -8.78
C THR A 57 8.69 -2.21 -8.59
N ALA A 58 9.75 -1.45 -8.75
CA ALA A 58 9.74 0.00 -8.59
C ALA A 58 10.62 0.71 -9.60
N ASN A 59 10.18 1.89 -10.03
CA ASN A 59 10.96 2.92 -10.70
C ASN A 59 11.05 4.11 -9.74
N ILE A 60 12.26 4.47 -9.36
CA ILE A 60 12.55 5.52 -8.40
C ILE A 60 13.33 6.60 -9.13
N ASN A 61 12.78 7.82 -9.18
CA ASN A 61 13.43 9.00 -9.72
C ASN A 61 13.64 9.99 -8.59
N LEU A 62 14.89 10.23 -8.25
CA LEU A 62 15.32 11.20 -7.24
C LEU A 62 16.14 12.29 -7.91
N ASN A 63 15.82 13.54 -7.59
CA ASN A 63 16.62 14.70 -7.98
C ASN A 63 17.24 15.29 -6.71
N PHE A 64 18.47 15.78 -6.82
CA PHE A 64 19.20 16.33 -5.69
C PHE A 64 19.48 17.82 -5.90
N ASP A 65 19.57 18.57 -4.82
CA ASP A 65 20.05 19.95 -4.83
C ASP A 65 21.59 19.96 -4.75
N GLU A 66 22.18 21.15 -4.86
CA GLU A 66 23.63 21.36 -4.78
C GLU A 66 24.26 20.89 -3.46
N LYS A 67 23.46 20.72 -2.41
CA LYS A 67 23.87 20.24 -1.09
C LYS A 67 23.68 18.73 -0.92
N GLY A 68 23.20 18.02 -1.96
CA GLY A 68 22.92 16.59 -1.93
C GLY A 68 21.61 16.22 -1.24
N ASN A 69 20.69 17.17 -0.97
CA ASN A 69 19.38 16.84 -0.44
C ASN A 69 18.43 16.44 -1.57
N ILE A 70 17.52 15.50 -1.31
CA ILE A 70 16.50 15.10 -2.26
C ILE A 70 15.52 16.26 -2.47
N LYS A 71 15.39 16.70 -3.74
CA LYS A 71 14.39 17.69 -4.15
C LYS A 71 12.97 17.14 -4.02
N GLU A 72 12.03 18.04 -3.87
CA GLU A 72 10.61 17.71 -3.64
C GLU A 72 9.88 17.12 -4.85
N ASN A 73 10.51 17.13 -6.03
CA ASN A 73 9.99 16.58 -7.28
C ASN A 73 10.31 15.09 -7.49
N TYR A 74 10.68 14.35 -6.44
CA TYR A 74 10.90 12.92 -6.54
C TYR A 74 9.62 12.18 -6.94
N LYS A 75 9.79 11.07 -7.64
CA LYS A 75 8.70 10.18 -8.04
C LYS A 75 9.11 8.73 -7.83
N ILE A 76 8.24 7.98 -7.15
CA ILE A 76 8.40 6.55 -6.96
C ILE A 76 7.12 5.89 -7.46
N GLU A 77 7.23 5.02 -8.44
CA GLU A 77 6.10 4.28 -8.98
C GLU A 77 6.45 2.81 -9.14
N GLY A 78 5.44 1.96 -9.07
CA GLY A 78 5.68 0.53 -9.20
C GLY A 78 4.44 -0.31 -9.02
N ALA A 79 4.67 -1.60 -8.79
CA ALA A 79 3.62 -2.55 -8.55
C ALA A 79 3.99 -3.53 -7.43
N VAL A 80 3.00 -3.84 -6.61
CA VAL A 80 3.05 -4.96 -5.67
C VAL A 80 2.26 -6.11 -6.26
N LYS A 81 2.79 -7.33 -6.16
CA LYS A 81 2.18 -8.55 -6.69
C LYS A 81 2.17 -9.65 -5.65
N LYS A 82 1.05 -10.38 -5.61
CA LYS A 82 0.86 -11.61 -4.81
C LYS A 82 1.20 -11.43 -3.32
N ALA A 83 1.04 -10.19 -2.80
CA ALA A 83 1.35 -9.95 -1.41
C ALA A 83 0.36 -10.69 -0.48
N LYS A 84 0.88 -11.13 0.65
CA LYS A 84 0.13 -11.75 1.73
C LYS A 84 0.36 -10.97 3.01
N LEU A 85 -0.72 -10.55 3.64
CA LEU A 85 -0.67 -9.87 4.92
C LEU A 85 -1.55 -10.60 5.93
N ASN A 86 -1.09 -10.61 7.17
CA ASN A 86 -1.86 -11.10 8.31
C ASN A 86 -2.00 -9.95 9.32
N ILE A 87 -3.19 -9.36 9.36
CA ILE A 87 -3.47 -8.19 10.20
C ILE A 87 -4.19 -8.65 11.45
N LEU A 88 -3.55 -8.44 12.62
CA LEU A 88 -4.07 -8.74 13.96
C LEU A 88 -4.61 -10.17 14.13
N ASN A 89 -4.10 -11.13 13.35
CA ASN A 89 -4.56 -12.53 13.28
C ASN A 89 -6.04 -12.73 12.89
N GLN A 90 -6.75 -11.66 12.56
CA GLN A 90 -8.18 -11.68 12.19
C GLN A 90 -8.39 -11.54 10.68
N PHE A 91 -7.58 -10.68 10.03
CA PHE A 91 -7.73 -10.38 8.61
C PHE A 91 -6.57 -10.94 7.83
N LYS A 92 -6.87 -11.91 6.97
CA LYS A 92 -5.90 -12.52 6.03
C LYS A 92 -6.11 -11.94 4.65
N LEU A 93 -5.18 -11.08 4.22
CA LEU A 93 -5.14 -10.60 2.85
C LEU A 93 -4.23 -11.52 2.04
N GLN A 94 -4.76 -12.02 0.94
CA GLN A 94 -4.03 -12.91 0.03
C GLN A 94 -4.14 -12.38 -1.40
N ASN A 95 -3.18 -12.70 -2.22
CA ASN A 95 -3.11 -12.29 -3.63
C ASN A 95 -3.31 -10.77 -3.81
N LEU A 96 -2.80 -9.98 -2.88
CA LEU A 96 -2.89 -8.53 -2.96
C LEU A 96 -1.98 -8.02 -4.08
N ASN A 97 -2.60 -7.38 -5.05
CA ASN A 97 -1.95 -6.76 -6.21
C ASN A 97 -2.41 -5.32 -6.31
N PHE A 98 -1.51 -4.40 -6.59
CA PHE A 98 -1.83 -3.01 -6.90
C PHE A 98 -0.64 -2.31 -7.55
N ASN A 99 -0.91 -1.24 -8.27
CA ASN A 99 0.10 -0.28 -8.69
C ASN A 99 0.14 0.88 -7.71
N PHE A 100 1.32 1.44 -7.46
CA PHE A 100 1.46 2.61 -6.61
C PHE A 100 2.21 3.73 -7.32
N ASN A 101 1.88 4.95 -6.92
CA ASN A 101 2.61 6.16 -7.28
C ASN A 101 2.75 7.02 -6.03
N ILE A 102 3.97 7.44 -5.74
CA ILE A 102 4.33 8.22 -4.54
C ILE A 102 5.10 9.44 -4.99
N ASN A 103 4.66 10.61 -4.57
CA ASN A 103 5.36 11.87 -4.68
C ASN A 103 5.28 12.64 -3.36
N LYS A 104 5.81 13.85 -3.31
CA LYS A 104 5.84 14.68 -2.09
C LYS A 104 4.48 14.88 -1.43
N SER A 105 3.44 15.15 -2.23
CA SER A 105 2.12 15.60 -1.75
C SER A 105 1.07 14.52 -1.73
N SER A 106 1.21 13.49 -2.57
CA SER A 106 0.19 12.47 -2.74
C SER A 106 0.78 11.08 -2.95
N HIS A 107 0.04 10.09 -2.50
CA HIS A 107 0.30 8.69 -2.78
C HIS A 107 -0.98 8.09 -3.35
N SER A 108 -0.87 7.29 -4.39
CA SER A 108 -2.02 6.59 -4.95
C SER A 108 -1.76 5.11 -5.09
N LEU A 109 -2.79 4.32 -4.79
CA LEU A 109 -2.85 2.89 -5.08
C LEU A 109 -3.91 2.69 -6.15
N LYS A 110 -3.57 2.03 -7.25
CA LYS A 110 -4.47 1.82 -8.39
C LYS A 110 -4.59 0.36 -8.72
N ARG A 111 -5.76 -0.03 -9.24
CA ARG A 111 -6.05 -1.41 -9.66
C ARG A 111 -5.81 -2.43 -8.56
N LEU A 112 -6.25 -2.10 -7.36
CA LEU A 112 -6.11 -3.03 -6.23
C LEU A 112 -7.05 -4.22 -6.45
N ASP A 113 -6.48 -5.41 -6.29
CA ASP A 113 -7.18 -6.70 -6.31
C ASP A 113 -6.64 -7.54 -5.16
N MET A 114 -7.52 -8.09 -4.33
CA MET A 114 -7.12 -8.92 -3.18
C MET A 114 -8.22 -9.89 -2.77
N MET A 115 -7.82 -10.89 -2.00
CA MET A 115 -8.71 -11.75 -1.24
C MET A 115 -8.62 -11.37 0.25
N LEU A 116 -9.70 -10.91 0.84
CA LEU A 116 -9.82 -10.67 2.28
C LEU A 116 -10.67 -11.78 2.90
N ASN A 117 -10.09 -12.65 3.72
CA ASN A 117 -10.78 -13.80 4.31
C ASN A 117 -11.64 -14.57 3.29
N ASN A 118 -11.05 -14.89 2.10
CA ASN A 118 -11.69 -15.56 0.97
C ASN A 118 -12.78 -14.75 0.23
N ILE A 119 -12.91 -13.46 0.52
CA ILE A 119 -13.79 -12.55 -0.21
C ILE A 119 -12.96 -11.72 -1.18
N LYS A 120 -13.33 -11.76 -2.47
CA LYS A 120 -12.66 -10.96 -3.48
C LYS A 120 -13.07 -9.50 -3.33
N ILE A 121 -12.08 -8.63 -3.14
CA ILE A 121 -12.24 -7.18 -3.05
C ILE A 121 -11.34 -6.52 -4.09
N THR A 122 -11.89 -5.53 -4.78
CA THR A 122 -11.14 -4.72 -5.73
C THR A 122 -11.30 -3.24 -5.40
N SER A 123 -10.35 -2.42 -5.86
CA SER A 123 -10.47 -0.97 -5.82
C SER A 123 -9.87 -0.38 -7.10
N PRO A 124 -10.56 0.52 -7.80
CA PRO A 124 -10.00 1.23 -8.94
C PRO A 124 -8.85 2.15 -8.50
N SER A 125 -9.05 2.90 -7.41
CA SER A 125 -8.00 3.72 -6.78
C SER A 125 -8.28 3.97 -5.31
N ILE A 126 -7.18 4.15 -4.56
CA ILE A 126 -7.16 4.72 -3.22
C ILE A 126 -6.15 5.87 -3.28
N GLU A 127 -6.59 7.07 -2.95
CA GLU A 127 -5.76 8.27 -2.94
C GLU A 127 -5.45 8.66 -1.50
N ILE A 128 -4.20 9.04 -1.27
CA ILE A 128 -3.70 9.46 0.04
C ILE A 128 -3.03 10.81 -0.14
N GLU A 129 -3.63 11.85 0.37
CA GLU A 129 -3.11 13.21 0.37
C GLU A 129 -2.38 13.50 1.68
N LYS A 130 -1.15 14.00 1.55
CA LYS A 130 -0.34 14.36 2.71
C LYS A 130 -0.59 15.79 3.13
N ASN A 131 -1.19 15.97 4.28
CA ASN A 131 -1.31 17.25 4.96
C ASN A 131 -0.16 17.47 5.96
N LYS A 132 -0.07 18.67 6.53
CA LYS A 132 1.00 19.03 7.46
C LYS A 132 1.13 18.06 8.65
N ASN A 133 0.01 17.60 9.22
CA ASN A 133 -0.03 16.76 10.42
C ASN A 133 -0.81 15.45 10.25
N SER A 134 -1.45 15.24 9.10
CA SER A 134 -2.32 14.10 8.83
C SER A 134 -2.18 13.61 7.39
N PHE A 135 -2.81 12.48 7.12
CA PHE A 135 -3.06 11.96 5.79
C PHE A 135 -4.57 11.89 5.60
N PHE A 136 -5.06 12.48 4.51
CA PHE A 136 -6.43 12.28 4.07
C PHE A 136 -6.45 11.09 3.10
N VAL A 137 -7.22 10.07 3.44
CA VAL A 137 -7.35 8.84 2.65
C VAL A 137 -8.75 8.77 2.10
N ASN A 138 -8.89 8.60 0.80
CA ASN A 138 -10.17 8.36 0.15
C ASN A 138 -10.05 7.23 -0.87
N GLY A 139 -11.17 6.58 -1.12
CA GLY A 139 -11.18 5.48 -2.07
C GLY A 139 -12.52 4.76 -2.11
N GLN A 140 -12.50 3.64 -2.83
CA GLN A 140 -13.67 2.81 -3.02
C GLN A 140 -13.27 1.35 -2.97
N PHE A 141 -14.06 0.55 -2.24
CA PHE A 141 -13.98 -0.90 -2.32
C PHE A 141 -15.20 -1.46 -3.05
N LEU A 142 -14.94 -2.40 -3.93
CA LEU A 142 -15.93 -3.14 -4.70
C LEU A 142 -15.82 -4.61 -4.33
N GLN A 143 -16.94 -5.19 -3.96
CA GLN A 143 -17.09 -6.63 -3.81
C GLN A 143 -18.13 -7.09 -4.83
N GLY A 144 -17.72 -7.98 -5.74
CA GLY A 144 -18.59 -8.55 -6.76
C GLY A 144 -19.64 -9.47 -6.16
N LYS A 145 -20.63 -9.86 -6.96
CA LYS A 145 -21.65 -10.83 -6.54
C LYS A 145 -21.00 -12.10 -5.99
N LYS A 146 -21.36 -12.44 -4.79
CA LYS A 146 -20.96 -13.68 -4.12
C LYS A 146 -22.13 -14.23 -3.29
N ASN A 147 -22.28 -15.54 -3.30
CA ASN A 147 -23.14 -16.22 -2.37
C ASN A 147 -22.40 -16.42 -1.05
N PHE A 148 -22.99 -15.96 0.03
CA PHE A 148 -22.50 -16.16 1.39
C PHE A 148 -23.41 -17.11 2.13
N ASN A 149 -22.84 -18.04 2.87
CA ASN A 149 -23.58 -18.77 3.88
C ASN A 149 -23.65 -17.95 5.18
N ILE A 150 -24.50 -18.36 6.11
CA ILE A 150 -24.73 -17.61 7.35
C ILE A 150 -23.46 -17.49 8.21
N GLU A 151 -22.59 -18.49 8.19
CA GLU A 151 -21.35 -18.50 8.96
C GLU A 151 -20.33 -17.49 8.40
N GLU A 152 -20.20 -17.40 7.07
CA GLU A 152 -19.37 -16.39 6.43
C GLU A 152 -19.86 -14.97 6.73
N LEU A 153 -21.20 -14.77 6.81
CA LEU A 153 -21.79 -13.47 7.13
C LEU A 153 -21.59 -13.10 8.60
N LYS A 154 -21.66 -14.04 9.51
CA LYS A 154 -21.37 -13.82 10.94
C LYS A 154 -19.94 -13.40 11.18
N LEU A 155 -18.97 -13.88 10.38
CA LEU A 155 -17.57 -13.44 10.44
C LEU A 155 -17.37 -11.98 10.03
N ILE A 156 -18.27 -11.43 9.21
CA ILE A 156 -18.19 -10.06 8.70
C ILE A 156 -19.02 -9.11 9.56
N PHE A 157 -20.18 -9.58 10.03
CA PHE A 157 -21.23 -8.79 10.68
C PHE A 157 -21.70 -9.45 11.98
N ASP A 158 -20.82 -9.55 12.93
CA ASP A 158 -20.84 -10.38 14.15
C ASP A 158 -22.21 -10.53 14.84
N ASN A 159 -23.09 -9.53 14.79
CA ASN A 159 -24.36 -9.54 15.51
C ASN A 159 -25.62 -9.36 14.65
N LEU A 160 -25.47 -9.05 13.36
CA LEU A 160 -26.62 -8.71 12.51
C LEU A 160 -27.47 -9.91 12.09
N PHE A 161 -26.93 -11.13 12.15
CA PHE A 161 -27.57 -12.34 11.60
C PHE A 161 -27.89 -13.41 12.64
N ASN A 162 -27.84 -13.08 13.93
CA ASN A 162 -28.05 -14.07 14.99
C ASN A 162 -29.48 -14.63 15.06
N ASN A 163 -30.49 -13.91 14.53
CA ASN A 163 -31.89 -14.28 14.59
C ASN A 163 -32.56 -14.46 13.22
N ILE A 164 -31.74 -14.63 12.15
CA ILE A 164 -32.29 -14.72 10.80
C ILE A 164 -32.10 -16.14 10.28
N ASP A 165 -33.21 -16.79 9.94
CA ASP A 165 -33.22 -18.12 9.33
C ASP A 165 -33.05 -18.02 7.80
N ILE A 166 -31.88 -17.59 7.39
CA ILE A 166 -31.49 -17.51 5.99
C ILE A 166 -30.26 -18.39 5.76
N GLN A 167 -30.40 -19.40 4.92
CA GLN A 167 -29.30 -20.33 4.64
C GLN A 167 -28.26 -19.74 3.71
N LYS A 168 -28.63 -18.81 2.83
CA LYS A 168 -27.76 -18.27 1.78
C LYS A 168 -28.20 -16.89 1.32
N ILE A 169 -27.28 -15.97 1.19
CA ILE A 169 -27.51 -14.63 0.63
C ILE A 169 -26.54 -14.36 -0.49
N GLU A 170 -27.04 -13.89 -1.62
CA GLU A 170 -26.21 -13.31 -2.69
C GLU A 170 -26.22 -11.78 -2.57
N PHE A 171 -25.05 -11.18 -2.47
CA PHE A 171 -24.95 -9.72 -2.58
C PHE A 171 -23.64 -9.27 -3.22
N SER A 172 -23.63 -8.02 -3.65
CA SER A 172 -22.46 -7.28 -4.04
C SER A 172 -22.44 -5.95 -3.30
N SER A 173 -21.28 -5.38 -3.11
CA SER A 173 -21.17 -4.08 -2.42
C SER A 173 -20.24 -3.12 -3.14
N LYS A 174 -20.56 -1.83 -3.03
CA LYS A 174 -19.74 -0.72 -3.42
C LYS A 174 -19.66 0.23 -2.23
N ASN A 175 -18.49 0.32 -1.64
CA ASN A 175 -18.28 1.12 -0.44
C ASN A 175 -17.29 2.23 -0.73
N ASN A 176 -17.75 3.47 -0.66
CA ASN A 176 -16.86 4.64 -0.69
C ASN A 176 -16.44 4.95 0.75
N PHE A 177 -15.19 5.33 0.92
CA PHE A 177 -14.67 5.72 2.22
C PHE A 177 -13.79 6.95 2.10
N SER A 178 -13.80 7.77 3.14
CA SER A 178 -12.86 8.87 3.35
C SER A 178 -12.64 9.06 4.84
N PHE A 179 -11.38 9.26 5.22
CA PHE A 179 -11.02 9.51 6.62
C PHE A 179 -9.67 10.20 6.74
N ASN A 180 -9.45 10.84 7.88
CA ASN A 180 -8.16 11.41 8.24
C ASN A 180 -7.43 10.48 9.21
N VAL A 181 -6.12 10.33 8.99
CA VAL A 181 -5.22 9.60 9.89
C VAL A 181 -4.06 10.53 10.25
N ASN A 182 -3.79 10.73 11.51
CA ASN A 182 -2.63 11.51 11.93
C ASN A 182 -1.31 10.75 11.73
N LYS A 183 -0.18 11.43 11.93
CA LYS A 183 1.16 10.81 11.77
C LYS A 183 1.44 9.67 12.74
N LYS A 184 0.61 9.48 13.78
CA LYS A 184 0.69 8.35 14.72
C LYS A 184 -0.27 7.20 14.34
N PHE A 185 -0.86 7.25 13.14
CA PHE A 185 -1.86 6.28 12.63
C PHE A 185 -3.12 6.15 13.48
N LYS A 186 -3.51 7.22 14.17
CA LYS A 186 -4.81 7.30 14.83
C LYS A 186 -5.80 8.03 13.93
N PHE A 187 -7.02 7.54 13.87
CA PHE A 187 -8.12 8.25 13.21
C PHE A 187 -8.38 9.55 13.94
N ASP A 188 -8.44 10.64 13.19
CA ASP A 188 -8.91 11.91 13.72
C ASP A 188 -10.44 11.92 13.56
N ASN A 189 -11.15 12.07 14.68
CA ASN A 189 -12.62 12.17 14.71
C ASN A 189 -13.07 13.54 14.17
#